data_83c3afeb9441503ffa0a1e4334b6fccd
#
_entry.id   83c3afeb9441503ffa0a1e4334b6fccd
#
_cell.length_a   1.000
_cell.length_b   1.000
_cell.length_c   1.000
_cell.angle_alpha   90.00
_cell.angle_beta   90.00
_cell.angle_gamma   90.00
#
_symmetry.space_group_name_H-M   'P 1'
#
loop_
_entity.id
_entity.type
_entity.pdbx_description
1 polymer ?
#
loop_
_entity_poly.entity_id
_entity_poly.type
_entity_poly.pdbx_seq_one_letter_code
_entity_poly.pdbx_strand_id
1 'polypeptide(L)'
;MINAADIITSGTSILFVTLDSLRYDVARSAYDEGHTPHLAALLPAGGWQHRHTPGTFTLPAHMAFFSGFLPKLPQPKQPPRLWECRPPAFKTVPPETFLFDAPSLLAGLAQHGYRTVCVGGVTYFSRQTPLGSVLPQMFDEDHWRPQFCSPEIDSTRHQVDQALDLADRHRGQRLFLFVNVSATHVPHGHYLGQPADTALSQQAALTYADEHLGRLITTLTAKDRWLIIMCADHGDAYGDDGYHGRGIAHPAVMNVPYAALVR
;
A
#
# COMPACT_ATOMS: atom_id res chain seq x y z
N MET A 1 5.73 -12.31 -18.08
CA MET A 1 5.03 -11.02 -17.79
C MET A 1 3.61 -11.36 -17.35
N ILE A 2 3.12 -10.76 -16.26
CA ILE A 2 1.73 -10.97 -15.79
C ILE A 2 0.80 -10.21 -16.72
N ASN A 3 -0.20 -10.92 -17.28
CA ASN A 3 -1.25 -10.31 -18.09
C ASN A 3 -2.49 -10.08 -17.22
N ALA A 4 -2.86 -8.83 -17.00
CA ALA A 4 -4.02 -8.48 -16.17
C ALA A 4 -5.35 -9.00 -16.75
N ALA A 5 -5.49 -9.05 -18.08
CA ALA A 5 -6.70 -9.59 -18.72
C ALA A 5 -6.89 -11.07 -18.39
N ASP A 6 -5.81 -11.87 -18.40
CA ASP A 6 -5.88 -13.29 -18.06
C ASP A 6 -6.26 -13.49 -16.58
N ILE A 7 -5.73 -12.66 -15.68
CA ILE A 7 -6.08 -12.67 -14.25
C ILE A 7 -7.57 -12.41 -14.05
N ILE A 8 -8.10 -11.36 -14.68
CA ILE A 8 -9.52 -11.01 -14.58
C ILE A 8 -10.40 -12.10 -15.20
N THR A 9 -10.05 -12.59 -16.38
CA THR A 9 -10.83 -13.62 -17.08
C THR A 9 -10.86 -14.94 -16.32
N SER A 10 -9.74 -15.35 -15.73
CA SER A 10 -9.65 -16.57 -14.92
C SER A 10 -10.34 -16.46 -13.56
N GLY A 11 -10.72 -15.26 -13.14
CA GLY A 11 -11.29 -15.03 -11.80
C GLY A 11 -10.31 -15.22 -10.66
N THR A 12 -9.00 -15.12 -10.94
CA THR A 12 -7.94 -15.20 -9.93
C THR A 12 -8.10 -14.08 -8.91
N SER A 13 -8.14 -14.40 -7.62
CA SER A 13 -8.19 -13.39 -6.55
C SER A 13 -6.92 -12.55 -6.51
N ILE A 14 -7.02 -11.33 -6.00
CA ILE A 14 -5.94 -10.34 -6.00
C ILE A 14 -5.69 -9.89 -4.57
N LEU A 15 -4.45 -10.07 -4.09
CA LEU A 15 -3.95 -9.46 -2.87
C LEU A 15 -3.09 -8.26 -3.26
N PHE A 16 -3.47 -7.07 -2.82
CA PHE A 16 -2.67 -5.86 -2.98
C PHE A 16 -2.23 -5.34 -1.62
N VAL A 17 -0.94 -5.37 -1.34
CA VAL A 17 -0.32 -4.90 -0.10
C VAL A 17 0.45 -3.62 -0.36
N THR A 18 0.15 -2.57 0.38
CA THR A 18 1.02 -1.39 0.48
C THR A 18 1.76 -1.41 1.82
N LEU A 19 3.08 -1.32 1.77
CA LEU A 19 3.98 -1.15 2.92
C LEU A 19 4.16 0.35 3.13
N ASP A 20 3.36 0.93 4.02
CA ASP A 20 3.27 2.39 4.15
C ASP A 20 4.61 3.01 4.53
N SER A 21 5.02 4.02 3.79
CA SER A 21 6.27 4.78 3.94
C SER A 21 7.57 3.99 3.72
N LEU A 22 7.53 2.74 3.22
CA LEU A 22 8.73 1.91 3.09
C LEU A 22 9.64 2.38 1.94
N ARG A 23 10.87 2.72 2.29
CA ARG A 23 11.93 3.11 1.35
C ARG A 23 12.43 1.89 0.55
N TYR A 24 12.81 2.14 -0.72
CA TYR A 24 13.41 1.09 -1.55
C TYR A 24 14.76 0.60 -1.00
N ASP A 25 15.64 1.51 -0.60
CA ASP A 25 16.97 1.18 -0.08
C ASP A 25 16.89 0.35 1.21
N VAL A 26 15.94 0.64 2.10
CA VAL A 26 15.68 -0.14 3.31
C VAL A 26 15.17 -1.55 2.96
N ALA A 27 14.19 -1.65 2.06
CA ALA A 27 13.66 -2.95 1.63
C ALA A 27 14.72 -3.80 0.93
N ARG A 28 15.58 -3.16 0.13
CA ARG A 28 16.68 -3.83 -0.58
C ARG A 28 17.74 -4.33 0.39
N SER A 29 18.19 -3.49 1.33
CA SER A 29 19.16 -3.87 2.36
C SER A 29 18.64 -5.03 3.22
N ALA A 30 17.38 -4.94 3.68
CA ALA A 30 16.74 -6.00 4.45
C ALA A 30 16.71 -7.35 3.69
N TYR A 31 16.45 -7.32 2.39
CA TYR A 31 16.47 -8.50 1.55
C TYR A 31 17.90 -9.06 1.41
N ASP A 32 18.88 -8.22 1.08
CA ASP A 32 20.27 -8.63 0.84
C ASP A 32 20.95 -9.17 2.10
N GLU A 33 20.59 -8.63 3.27
CA GLU A 33 21.11 -9.01 4.58
C GLU A 33 20.36 -10.18 5.22
N GLY A 34 19.28 -10.67 4.58
CA GLY A 34 18.51 -11.82 5.05
C GLY A 34 17.55 -11.52 6.20
N HIS A 35 17.19 -10.25 6.42
CA HIS A 35 16.25 -9.83 7.48
C HIS A 35 14.79 -10.08 7.13
N THR A 36 14.48 -10.43 5.89
CA THR A 36 13.12 -10.70 5.41
C THR A 36 13.02 -12.07 4.73
N PRO A 37 13.27 -13.18 5.47
CA PRO A 37 13.36 -14.52 4.88
C PRO A 37 12.03 -15.01 4.27
N HIS A 38 10.88 -14.64 4.83
CA HIS A 38 9.58 -15.06 4.32
C HIS A 38 9.27 -14.38 2.99
N LEU A 39 9.46 -13.07 2.90
CA LEU A 39 9.30 -12.33 1.64
C LEU A 39 10.36 -12.75 0.62
N ALA A 40 11.60 -12.97 1.03
CA ALA A 40 12.67 -13.43 0.14
C ALA A 40 12.33 -14.77 -0.53
N ALA A 41 11.68 -15.69 0.17
CA ALA A 41 11.22 -16.96 -0.40
C ALA A 41 10.06 -16.80 -1.41
N LEU A 42 9.35 -15.70 -1.37
CA LEU A 42 8.19 -15.40 -2.23
C LEU A 42 8.58 -14.55 -3.44
N LEU A 43 9.50 -13.60 -3.25
CA LEU A 43 9.89 -12.64 -4.27
C LEU A 43 10.53 -13.32 -5.49
N PRO A 44 10.42 -12.71 -6.68
CA PRO A 44 11.16 -13.17 -7.87
C PRO A 44 12.68 -13.14 -7.64
N ALA A 45 13.42 -13.90 -8.43
CA ALA A 45 14.87 -13.86 -8.41
C ALA A 45 15.37 -12.40 -8.58
N GLY A 46 16.23 -11.95 -7.68
CA GLY A 46 16.71 -10.56 -7.60
C GLY A 46 15.97 -9.67 -6.62
N GLY A 47 14.92 -10.18 -5.94
CA GLY A 47 14.22 -9.47 -4.86
C GLY A 47 13.30 -8.35 -5.35
N TRP A 48 13.29 -7.26 -4.61
CA TRP A 48 12.45 -6.10 -4.89
C TRP A 48 12.87 -5.37 -6.16
N GLN A 49 11.90 -5.03 -7.00
CA GLN A 49 12.11 -4.12 -8.12
C GLN A 49 12.08 -2.68 -7.63
N HIS A 50 13.02 -1.88 -8.12
CA HIS A 50 13.03 -0.44 -7.90
C HIS A 50 11.96 0.24 -8.76
N ARG A 51 11.07 0.98 -8.14
CA ARG A 51 10.01 1.75 -8.80
C ARG A 51 9.95 3.17 -8.24
N HIS A 52 9.36 4.05 -9.02
CA HIS A 52 9.07 5.43 -8.63
C HIS A 52 7.59 5.52 -8.25
N THR A 53 7.30 6.05 -7.07
CA THR A 53 5.91 6.22 -6.61
C THR A 53 5.20 7.35 -7.34
N PRO A 54 3.87 7.26 -7.56
CA PRO A 54 3.09 8.35 -8.14
C PRO A 54 2.78 9.49 -7.17
N GLY A 55 3.03 9.34 -5.88
CA GLY A 55 2.70 10.34 -4.86
C GLY A 55 3.74 10.40 -3.75
N THR A 56 3.88 11.56 -3.12
CA THR A 56 4.86 11.80 -2.05
C THR A 56 4.33 11.56 -0.65
N PHE A 57 3.08 11.11 -0.51
CA PHE A 57 2.45 10.69 0.74
C PHE A 57 1.21 9.83 0.45
N THR A 58 0.62 9.23 1.48
CA THR A 58 -0.38 8.16 1.38
C THR A 58 -1.55 8.47 0.45
N LEU A 59 -2.21 9.62 0.62
CA LEU A 59 -3.44 9.89 -0.12
C LEU A 59 -3.21 10.00 -1.64
N PRO A 60 -2.30 10.83 -2.18
CA PRO A 60 -2.12 10.94 -3.62
C PRO A 60 -1.57 9.66 -4.25
N ALA A 61 -0.72 8.91 -3.55
CA ALA A 61 -0.22 7.63 -4.05
C ALA A 61 -1.37 6.61 -4.23
N HIS A 62 -2.18 6.40 -3.21
CA HIS A 62 -3.32 5.47 -3.28
C HIS A 62 -4.41 5.95 -4.24
N MET A 63 -4.66 7.27 -4.33
CA MET A 63 -5.56 7.80 -5.34
C MET A 63 -5.09 7.47 -6.76
N ALA A 64 -3.78 7.56 -7.03
CA ALA A 64 -3.23 7.16 -8.32
C ALA A 64 -3.34 5.65 -8.57
N PHE A 65 -3.06 4.81 -7.56
CA PHE A 65 -3.21 3.36 -7.66
C PHE A 65 -4.65 2.96 -8.01
N PHE A 66 -5.62 3.54 -7.32
CA PHE A 66 -7.03 3.18 -7.50
C PHE A 66 -7.69 3.86 -8.70
N SER A 67 -7.17 4.99 -9.16
CA SER A 67 -7.63 5.65 -10.38
C SER A 67 -7.02 5.04 -11.64
N GLY A 68 -5.88 4.37 -11.54
CA GLY A 68 -5.22 3.70 -12.65
C GLY A 68 -4.43 4.61 -13.58
N PHE A 69 -4.09 5.83 -13.16
CA PHE A 69 -3.25 6.76 -13.94
C PHE A 69 -2.29 7.54 -13.04
N LEU A 70 -1.20 8.02 -13.63
CA LEU A 70 -0.18 8.76 -12.91
C LEU A 70 -0.62 10.22 -12.66
N PRO A 71 -0.45 10.72 -11.43
CA PRO A 71 -0.57 12.16 -11.17
C PRO A 71 0.54 12.92 -11.91
N LYS A 72 0.37 14.21 -11.99
CA LYS A 72 1.38 15.08 -12.62
C LYS A 72 2.69 15.00 -11.82
N LEU A 73 3.80 14.90 -12.54
CA LEU A 73 5.13 14.91 -11.91
C LEU A 73 5.34 16.18 -11.07
N PRO A 74 5.97 16.07 -9.90
CA PRO A 74 6.33 17.22 -9.08
C PRO A 74 7.16 18.21 -9.89
N GLN A 75 6.82 19.50 -9.82
CA GLN A 75 7.55 20.58 -10.44
C GLN A 75 7.96 21.60 -9.38
N PRO A 76 9.07 22.37 -9.59
CA PRO A 76 9.55 23.37 -8.63
C PRO A 76 8.54 24.47 -8.29
N LYS A 77 7.59 24.74 -9.18
CA LYS A 77 6.46 25.65 -8.95
C LYS A 77 5.19 24.84 -8.89
N GLN A 78 4.25 25.20 -8.03
CA GLN A 78 2.93 24.59 -8.02
C GLN A 78 2.31 24.67 -9.41
N PRO A 79 2.19 23.55 -10.15
CA PRO A 79 1.55 23.59 -11.45
C PRO A 79 0.04 23.78 -11.24
N PRO A 80 -0.65 24.39 -12.20
CA PRO A 80 -2.10 24.43 -12.17
C PRO A 80 -2.62 22.99 -12.11
N ARG A 81 -3.66 22.76 -11.32
CA ARG A 81 -4.33 21.46 -11.24
C ARG A 81 -5.07 21.26 -12.56
N LEU A 82 -4.54 20.41 -13.43
CA LEU A 82 -5.12 20.18 -14.76
C LEU A 82 -6.25 19.16 -14.74
N TRP A 83 -6.22 18.22 -13.81
CA TRP A 83 -7.25 17.22 -13.65
C TRP A 83 -7.36 16.76 -12.18
N GLU A 84 -8.49 16.22 -11.82
CA GLU A 84 -8.77 15.71 -10.47
C GLU A 84 -9.80 14.59 -10.53
N CYS A 85 -9.63 13.56 -9.67
CA CYS A 85 -10.72 12.72 -9.25
C CYS A 85 -11.49 13.49 -8.18
N ARG A 86 -12.80 13.53 -8.25
CA ARG A 86 -13.64 14.20 -7.26
C ARG A 86 -14.09 13.24 -6.18
N PRO A 87 -13.32 12.98 -5.12
CA PRO A 87 -13.87 12.36 -3.94
C PRO A 87 -14.82 13.34 -3.22
N PRO A 88 -15.83 12.84 -2.49
CA PRO A 88 -16.83 13.68 -1.84
C PRO A 88 -16.31 14.74 -0.86
N ALA A 89 -15.04 14.61 -0.43
CA ALA A 89 -14.40 15.53 0.52
C ALA A 89 -13.87 16.83 -0.11
N PHE A 90 -13.76 16.91 -1.44
CA PHE A 90 -13.25 18.12 -2.10
C PHE A 90 -14.37 19.09 -2.41
N LYS A 91 -14.26 20.29 -1.85
CA LYS A 91 -15.33 21.29 -1.90
C LYS A 91 -15.40 22.06 -3.22
N THR A 92 -14.27 22.38 -3.82
CA THR A 92 -14.18 23.17 -5.06
C THR A 92 -12.95 22.80 -5.87
N VAL A 93 -13.09 22.80 -7.19
CA VAL A 93 -11.99 22.72 -8.14
C VAL A 93 -12.01 23.99 -8.99
N PRO A 94 -10.84 24.53 -9.41
CA PRO A 94 -10.77 25.63 -10.35
C PRO A 94 -11.50 25.30 -11.66
N PRO A 95 -12.06 26.31 -12.37
CA PRO A 95 -12.79 26.06 -13.61
C PRO A 95 -11.98 25.35 -14.70
N GLU A 96 -10.65 25.54 -14.67
CA GLU A 96 -9.72 24.96 -15.65
C GLU A 96 -9.28 23.53 -15.28
N THR A 97 -9.79 22.96 -14.17
CA THR A 97 -9.48 21.61 -13.75
C THR A 97 -10.37 20.61 -14.46
N PHE A 98 -9.77 19.69 -15.21
CA PHE A 98 -10.47 18.57 -15.80
C PHE A 98 -10.86 17.56 -14.73
N LEU A 99 -12.14 17.24 -14.63
CA LEU A 99 -12.63 16.22 -13.69
C LEU A 99 -12.60 14.84 -14.36
N PHE A 100 -11.91 13.90 -13.69
CA PHE A 100 -11.85 12.52 -14.13
C PHE A 100 -13.03 11.76 -13.52
N ASP A 101 -13.99 11.39 -14.33
CA ASP A 101 -15.22 10.69 -13.93
C ASP A 101 -15.26 9.21 -14.37
N ALA A 102 -14.18 8.72 -14.96
CA ALA A 102 -14.08 7.31 -15.30
C ALA A 102 -14.10 6.42 -14.04
N PRO A 103 -14.61 5.17 -14.17
CA PRO A 103 -14.61 4.24 -13.05
C PRO A 103 -13.20 4.01 -12.48
N SER A 104 -13.10 3.96 -11.16
CA SER A 104 -11.85 3.55 -10.49
C SER A 104 -11.53 2.08 -10.80
N LEU A 105 -10.28 1.68 -10.54
CA LEU A 105 -9.87 0.27 -10.58
C LEU A 105 -10.82 -0.62 -9.77
N LEU A 106 -11.21 -0.15 -8.59
CA LEU A 106 -12.09 -0.89 -7.69
C LEU A 106 -13.50 -1.05 -8.28
N ALA A 107 -14.06 0.02 -8.83
CA ALA A 107 -15.35 -0.06 -9.53
C ALA A 107 -15.28 -0.97 -10.75
N GLY A 108 -14.18 -0.94 -11.51
CA GLY A 108 -13.95 -1.85 -12.64
C GLY A 108 -13.86 -3.31 -12.18
N LEU A 109 -13.14 -3.61 -11.11
CA LEU A 109 -13.07 -4.95 -10.55
C LEU A 109 -14.44 -5.45 -10.05
N ALA A 110 -15.22 -4.59 -9.39
CA ALA A 110 -16.57 -4.93 -8.95
C ALA A 110 -17.47 -5.28 -10.14
N GLN A 111 -17.38 -4.56 -11.27
CA GLN A 111 -18.09 -4.91 -12.52
C GLN A 111 -17.68 -6.28 -13.09
N HIS A 112 -16.47 -6.75 -12.79
CA HIS A 112 -16.00 -8.09 -13.14
C HIS A 112 -16.28 -9.14 -12.04
N GLY A 113 -17.14 -8.82 -11.07
CA GLY A 113 -17.60 -9.74 -10.05
C GLY A 113 -16.64 -9.93 -8.89
N TYR A 114 -15.65 -9.05 -8.72
CA TYR A 114 -14.80 -9.04 -7.52
C TYR A 114 -15.50 -8.36 -6.35
N ARG A 115 -15.43 -8.98 -5.19
CA ARG A 115 -15.67 -8.31 -3.92
C ARG A 115 -14.42 -7.53 -3.55
N THR A 116 -14.52 -6.22 -3.38
CA THR A 116 -13.39 -5.37 -3.01
C THR A 116 -13.39 -5.11 -1.52
N VAL A 117 -12.31 -5.50 -0.84
CA VAL A 117 -12.20 -5.46 0.62
C VAL A 117 -10.92 -4.73 1.01
N CYS A 118 -11.03 -3.81 1.97
CA CYS A 118 -9.93 -3.01 2.50
C CYS A 118 -9.65 -3.35 3.96
N VAL A 119 -8.39 -3.65 4.29
CA VAL A 119 -7.86 -3.64 5.65
C VAL A 119 -6.91 -2.44 5.76
N GLY A 120 -7.41 -1.35 6.33
CA GLY A 120 -6.65 -0.11 6.46
C GLY A 120 -5.61 -0.18 7.58
N GLY A 121 -4.53 0.59 7.45
CA GLY A 121 -3.52 0.77 8.47
C GLY A 121 -3.55 2.19 9.03
N VAL A 122 -2.99 3.13 8.31
CA VAL A 122 -2.87 4.52 8.76
C VAL A 122 -4.20 5.27 8.74
N THR A 123 -4.23 6.45 9.36
CA THR A 123 -5.46 7.24 9.59
C THR A 123 -6.20 7.65 8.31
N TYR A 124 -5.56 7.63 7.14
CA TYR A 124 -6.24 7.82 5.86
C TYR A 124 -7.29 6.75 5.53
N PHE A 125 -7.32 5.65 6.29
CA PHE A 125 -8.30 4.57 6.16
C PHE A 125 -9.26 4.47 7.35
N SER A 126 -9.21 5.42 8.31
CA SER A 126 -9.86 5.29 9.63
C SER A 126 -11.36 5.61 9.65
N ARG A 127 -11.89 6.29 8.65
CA ARG A 127 -13.25 6.89 8.65
C ARG A 127 -13.53 7.88 9.79
N GLN A 128 -12.51 8.22 10.59
CA GLN A 128 -12.67 9.14 11.72
C GLN A 128 -12.76 10.62 11.30
N THR A 129 -12.36 10.91 10.07
CA THR A 129 -12.40 12.25 9.48
C THR A 129 -12.92 12.18 8.04
N PRO A 130 -13.42 13.28 7.46
CA PRO A 130 -13.77 13.31 6.04
C PRO A 130 -12.62 12.84 5.13
N LEU A 131 -11.38 13.24 5.44
CA LEU A 131 -10.19 12.84 4.68
C LEU A 131 -9.88 11.35 4.87
N GLY A 132 -10.00 10.83 6.09
CA GLY A 132 -9.83 9.41 6.40
C GLY A 132 -10.94 8.51 5.85
N SER A 133 -11.98 9.08 5.27
CA SER A 133 -13.07 8.34 4.62
C SER A 133 -12.92 8.22 3.10
N VAL A 134 -12.01 9.00 2.48
CA VAL A 134 -11.87 9.07 1.01
C VAL A 134 -11.47 7.72 0.42
N LEU A 135 -10.43 7.09 0.95
CA LEU A 135 -9.93 5.82 0.43
C LEU A 135 -10.85 4.63 0.78
N PRO A 136 -11.25 4.42 2.05
CA PRO A 136 -12.03 3.23 2.40
C PRO A 136 -13.42 3.20 1.75
N GLN A 137 -14.04 4.34 1.48
CA GLN A 137 -15.36 4.38 0.81
C GLN A 137 -15.34 3.92 -0.66
N MET A 138 -14.16 3.76 -1.27
CA MET A 138 -14.03 3.24 -2.63
C MET A 138 -14.22 1.72 -2.70
N PHE A 139 -14.18 1.02 -1.57
CA PHE A 139 -14.31 -0.43 -1.46
C PHE A 139 -15.75 -0.83 -1.11
N ASP A 140 -16.14 -2.06 -1.45
CA ASP A 140 -17.43 -2.63 -1.02
C ASP A 140 -17.46 -2.90 0.48
N GLU A 141 -16.29 -3.17 1.08
CA GLU A 141 -16.14 -3.47 2.50
C GLU A 141 -14.79 -2.95 2.99
N ASP A 142 -14.78 -2.27 4.14
CA ASP A 142 -13.58 -1.74 4.75
C ASP A 142 -13.51 -2.00 6.25
N HIS A 143 -12.30 -2.23 6.73
CA HIS A 143 -11.99 -2.51 8.12
C HIS A 143 -10.83 -1.65 8.58
N TRP A 144 -11.04 -0.95 9.68
CA TRP A 144 -10.02 -0.20 10.40
C TRP A 144 -10.30 -0.22 11.90
N ARG A 145 -9.25 -0.34 12.68
CA ARG A 145 -9.27 -0.22 14.16
C ARG A 145 -8.00 0.47 14.61
N PRO A 146 -7.98 1.12 15.79
CA PRO A 146 -6.75 1.72 16.34
C PRO A 146 -5.57 0.75 16.39
N GLN A 147 -5.81 -0.55 16.65
CA GLN A 147 -4.78 -1.59 16.68
C GLN A 147 -4.15 -1.89 15.32
N PHE A 148 -4.70 -1.38 14.21
CA PHE A 148 -4.12 -1.52 12.88
C PHE A 148 -3.14 -0.41 12.53
N CYS A 149 -3.11 0.68 13.32
CA CYS A 149 -2.33 1.88 13.05
C CYS A 149 -1.02 1.87 13.83
N SER A 150 0.05 2.44 13.27
CA SER A 150 1.21 2.80 14.08
C SER A 150 0.79 3.87 15.11
N PRO A 151 1.25 3.87 16.38
CA PRO A 151 2.43 3.14 16.88
C PRO A 151 2.15 1.76 17.50
N GLU A 152 1.06 1.10 17.17
CA GLU A 152 0.77 -0.23 17.73
C GLU A 152 1.82 -1.25 17.25
N ILE A 153 2.54 -1.86 18.20
CA ILE A 153 3.65 -2.77 17.90
C ILE A 153 3.17 -4.03 17.16
N ASP A 154 1.96 -4.48 17.44
CA ASP A 154 1.35 -5.66 16.85
C ASP A 154 0.46 -5.34 15.62
N SER A 155 0.58 -4.14 15.07
CA SER A 155 -0.34 -3.65 14.02
C SER A 155 -0.46 -4.61 12.83
N THR A 156 0.65 -5.07 12.25
CA THR A 156 0.63 -5.99 11.11
C THR A 156 0.03 -7.34 11.47
N ARG A 157 0.29 -7.87 12.66
CA ARG A 157 -0.35 -9.10 13.14
C ARG A 157 -1.86 -8.97 13.14
N HIS A 158 -2.39 -7.89 13.72
CA HIS A 158 -3.82 -7.62 13.77
C HIS A 158 -4.43 -7.43 12.37
N GLN A 159 -3.73 -6.75 11.46
CA GLN A 159 -4.17 -6.57 10.08
C GLN A 159 -4.22 -7.91 9.32
N VAL A 160 -3.21 -8.75 9.50
CA VAL A 160 -3.14 -10.07 8.86
C VAL A 160 -4.21 -11.00 9.40
N ASP A 161 -4.45 -11.01 10.72
CA ASP A 161 -5.54 -11.79 11.33
C ASP A 161 -6.91 -11.39 10.73
N GLN A 162 -7.14 -10.08 10.60
CA GLN A 162 -8.37 -9.57 9.96
C GLN A 162 -8.46 -9.95 8.48
N ALA A 163 -7.35 -9.84 7.74
CA ALA A 163 -7.31 -10.17 6.32
C ALA A 163 -7.60 -11.65 6.06
N LEU A 164 -7.07 -12.55 6.90
CA LEU A 164 -7.33 -13.99 6.81
C LEU A 164 -8.78 -14.34 7.16
N ASP A 165 -9.35 -13.73 8.19
CA ASP A 165 -10.77 -13.89 8.54
C ASP A 165 -11.70 -13.44 7.40
N LEU A 166 -11.38 -12.31 6.77
CA LEU A 166 -12.14 -11.79 5.61
C LEU A 166 -12.00 -12.71 4.39
N ALA A 167 -10.81 -13.20 4.09
CA ALA A 167 -10.60 -14.14 2.99
C ALA A 167 -11.37 -15.45 3.20
N ASP A 168 -11.42 -15.94 4.44
CA ASP A 168 -12.19 -17.13 4.78
C ASP A 168 -13.72 -16.90 4.69
N ARG A 169 -14.17 -15.74 5.15
CA ARG A 169 -15.59 -15.33 5.11
C ARG A 169 -16.10 -15.15 3.67
N HIS A 170 -15.27 -14.68 2.75
CA HIS A 170 -15.58 -14.50 1.34
C HIS A 170 -15.12 -15.67 0.46
N ARG A 171 -14.87 -16.85 1.05
CA ARG A 171 -14.43 -18.03 0.31
C ARG A 171 -15.40 -18.37 -0.83
N GLY A 172 -14.82 -18.66 -2.00
CA GLY A 172 -15.59 -18.96 -3.21
C GLY A 172 -16.04 -17.72 -4.00
N GLN A 173 -15.74 -16.52 -3.52
CA GLN A 173 -15.90 -15.28 -4.28
C GLN A 173 -14.56 -14.83 -4.88
N ARG A 174 -14.61 -14.12 -6.01
CA ARG A 174 -13.46 -13.40 -6.53
C ARG A 174 -13.16 -12.24 -5.58
N LEU A 175 -11.99 -12.23 -4.96
CA LEU A 175 -11.64 -11.24 -3.95
C LEU A 175 -10.53 -10.32 -4.44
N PHE A 176 -10.73 -9.02 -4.31
CA PHE A 176 -9.67 -8.02 -4.29
C PHE A 176 -9.47 -7.59 -2.85
N LEU A 177 -8.44 -8.14 -2.21
CA LEU A 177 -8.08 -7.86 -0.82
C LEU A 177 -6.93 -6.87 -0.79
N PHE A 178 -7.20 -5.67 -0.29
CA PHE A 178 -6.21 -4.63 -0.08
C PHE A 178 -5.81 -4.55 1.39
N VAL A 179 -4.50 -4.48 1.66
CA VAL A 179 -3.96 -4.31 3.00
C VAL A 179 -2.94 -3.18 3.01
N ASN A 180 -3.22 -2.11 3.77
CA ASN A 180 -2.24 -1.05 4.02
C ASN A 180 -1.48 -1.35 5.31
N VAL A 181 -0.29 -1.92 5.20
CA VAL A 181 0.57 -2.29 6.34
C VAL A 181 1.18 -1.04 6.96
N SER A 182 0.91 -0.80 8.23
CA SER A 182 1.31 0.42 8.94
C SER A 182 2.62 0.31 9.74
N ALA A 183 3.14 -0.90 9.96
CA ALA A 183 4.34 -1.09 10.78
C ALA A 183 5.56 -0.30 10.28
N THR A 184 5.69 -0.14 8.96
CA THR A 184 6.79 0.62 8.33
C THR A 184 6.57 2.13 8.30
N HIS A 185 5.37 2.61 8.70
CA HIS A 185 5.04 4.01 8.89
C HIS A 185 5.53 4.52 10.26
N VAL A 186 6.00 5.74 10.32
CA VAL A 186 6.39 6.39 11.59
C VAL A 186 5.20 6.50 12.58
N PRO A 187 5.41 6.31 13.90
CA PRO A 187 6.66 5.96 14.56
C PRO A 187 6.92 4.44 14.51
N HIS A 188 8.15 4.06 14.21
CA HIS A 188 8.62 2.66 14.19
C HIS A 188 9.92 2.45 14.97
N GLY A 189 10.42 3.50 15.66
CA GLY A 189 11.61 3.42 16.50
C GLY A 189 11.53 2.36 17.61
N HIS A 190 10.31 2.07 18.07
CA HIS A 190 10.03 1.07 19.10
C HIS A 190 10.44 -0.36 18.70
N TYR A 191 10.51 -0.72 17.40
CA TYR A 191 11.02 -2.02 16.95
C TYR A 191 12.52 -2.22 17.23
N LEU A 192 13.25 -1.13 17.51
CA LEU A 192 14.63 -1.16 18.03
C LEU A 192 14.73 -0.70 19.49
N GLY A 193 13.61 -0.50 20.19
CA GLY A 193 13.62 0.08 21.54
C GLY A 193 14.10 1.52 21.58
N GLN A 194 13.96 2.30 20.51
CA GLN A 194 14.44 3.67 20.38
C GLN A 194 13.25 4.63 20.16
N PRO A 195 13.33 5.88 20.64
CA PRO A 195 12.30 6.88 20.40
C PRO A 195 12.37 7.49 18.99
N ALA A 196 13.54 7.43 18.33
CA ALA A 196 13.76 8.03 17.03
C ALA A 196 13.50 7.06 15.88
N ASP A 197 12.87 7.56 14.84
CA ASP A 197 12.66 6.85 13.58
C ASP A 197 13.90 7.02 12.68
N THR A 198 14.38 5.90 12.14
CA THR A 198 15.59 5.83 11.30
C THR A 198 15.39 4.76 10.21
N ALA A 199 16.25 4.72 9.20
CA ALA A 199 16.27 3.64 8.23
C ALA A 199 16.43 2.25 8.89
N LEU A 200 17.24 2.15 9.95
CA LEU A 200 17.43 0.90 10.70
C LEU A 200 16.17 0.49 11.46
N SER A 201 15.46 1.43 12.10
CA SER A 201 14.20 1.08 12.76
C SER A 201 13.10 0.74 11.76
N GLN A 202 13.12 1.32 10.57
CA GLN A 202 12.21 0.90 9.49
C GLN A 202 12.54 -0.51 8.97
N GLN A 203 13.84 -0.86 8.90
CA GLN A 203 14.28 -2.23 8.59
C GLN A 203 13.76 -3.23 9.63
N ALA A 204 13.89 -2.89 10.93
CA ALA A 204 13.36 -3.73 12.00
C ALA A 204 11.82 -3.88 11.93
N ALA A 205 11.11 -2.80 11.61
CA ALA A 205 9.68 -2.84 11.37
C ALA A 205 9.30 -3.74 10.18
N LEU A 206 10.08 -3.70 9.11
CA LEU A 206 9.91 -4.58 7.96
C LEU A 206 10.21 -6.04 8.30
N THR A 207 11.23 -6.31 9.13
CA THR A 207 11.53 -7.67 9.64
C THR A 207 10.35 -8.22 10.45
N TYR A 208 9.75 -7.40 11.30
CA TYR A 208 8.52 -7.79 12.00
C TYR A 208 7.37 -8.06 11.02
N ALA A 209 7.15 -7.19 10.04
CA ALA A 209 6.08 -7.35 9.06
C ALA A 209 6.27 -8.59 8.15
N ASP A 210 7.52 -8.99 7.88
CA ASP A 210 7.89 -10.12 7.04
C ASP A 210 7.26 -11.43 7.51
N GLU A 211 7.32 -11.74 8.81
CA GLU A 211 6.74 -12.94 9.39
C GLU A 211 5.22 -13.01 9.12
N HIS A 212 4.54 -11.91 9.39
CA HIS A 212 3.09 -11.87 9.28
C HIS A 212 2.61 -11.87 7.82
N LEU A 213 3.30 -11.17 6.94
CA LEU A 213 3.02 -11.18 5.50
C LEU A 213 3.32 -12.55 4.88
N GLY A 214 4.40 -13.20 5.31
CA GLY A 214 4.70 -14.58 4.94
C GLY A 214 3.55 -15.52 5.31
N ARG A 215 3.03 -15.42 6.54
CA ARG A 215 1.86 -16.17 7.01
C ARG A 215 0.61 -15.87 6.17
N LEU A 216 0.31 -14.59 5.91
CA LEU A 216 -0.83 -14.18 5.07
C LEU A 216 -0.76 -14.84 3.70
N ILE A 217 0.33 -14.62 2.98
CA ILE A 217 0.50 -15.08 1.60
C ILE A 217 0.47 -16.61 1.52
N THR A 218 1.21 -17.29 2.39
CA THR A 218 1.26 -18.75 2.42
C THR A 218 -0.13 -19.35 2.69
N THR A 219 -0.89 -18.77 3.63
CA THR A 219 -2.24 -19.26 3.95
C THR A 219 -3.22 -19.06 2.79
N LEU A 220 -3.19 -17.91 2.13
CA LEU A 220 -4.05 -17.62 0.98
C LEU A 220 -3.73 -18.53 -0.21
N THR A 221 -2.46 -18.67 -0.54
CA THR A 221 -2.00 -19.42 -1.72
C THR A 221 -2.03 -20.94 -1.55
N ALA A 222 -2.14 -21.44 -0.31
CA ALA A 222 -2.34 -22.87 -0.05
C ALA A 222 -3.72 -23.36 -0.48
N LYS A 223 -4.69 -22.47 -0.64
CA LYS A 223 -6.09 -22.82 -0.93
C LYS A 223 -6.50 -22.47 -2.36
N ASP A 224 -6.07 -21.31 -2.83
CA ASP A 224 -6.51 -20.73 -4.10
C ASP A 224 -5.34 -20.05 -4.81
N ARG A 225 -5.53 -19.81 -6.11
CA ARG A 225 -4.56 -19.05 -6.90
C ARG A 225 -4.76 -17.55 -6.71
N TRP A 226 -3.68 -16.82 -6.43
CA TRP A 226 -3.69 -15.39 -6.18
C TRP A 226 -2.70 -14.64 -7.07
N LEU A 227 -3.10 -13.48 -7.57
CA LEU A 227 -2.17 -12.43 -7.96
C LEU A 227 -1.81 -11.63 -6.71
N ILE A 228 -0.53 -11.58 -6.38
CA ILE A 228 -0.01 -10.83 -5.24
C ILE A 228 0.77 -9.63 -5.77
N ILE A 229 0.39 -8.43 -5.35
CA ILE A 229 1.07 -7.18 -5.65
C ILE A 229 1.51 -6.60 -4.32
N MET A 230 2.78 -6.29 -4.19
CA MET A 230 3.35 -5.63 -3.01
C MET A 230 4.16 -4.41 -3.45
N CYS A 231 3.92 -3.26 -2.86
CA CYS A 231 4.75 -2.07 -3.06
C CYS A 231 4.68 -1.16 -1.82
N ALA A 232 5.55 -0.16 -1.76
CA ALA A 232 5.27 0.97 -0.89
C ALA A 232 4.50 2.05 -1.66
N ASP A 233 3.77 2.86 -0.93
CA ASP A 233 3.06 4.03 -1.46
C ASP A 233 3.98 5.24 -1.59
N HIS A 234 4.93 5.41 -0.69
CA HIS A 234 6.04 6.38 -0.70
C HIS A 234 7.11 5.93 0.30
N GLY A 235 8.20 6.67 0.44
CA GLY A 235 9.18 6.54 1.51
C GLY A 235 9.13 7.72 2.47
N ASP A 236 10.03 7.73 3.46
CA ASP A 236 10.27 8.82 4.41
C ASP A 236 11.76 9.18 4.46
N ALA A 237 12.09 10.46 4.52
CA ALA A 237 13.44 10.96 4.75
C ALA A 237 13.71 11.05 6.27
N TYR A 238 14.88 10.58 6.69
CA TYR A 238 15.32 10.55 8.09
C TYR A 238 16.56 11.44 8.32
N GLY A 239 16.66 12.55 7.61
CA GLY A 239 17.82 13.46 7.60
C GLY A 239 18.60 13.42 6.30
N ASP A 240 18.09 12.71 5.29
CA ASP A 240 18.73 12.57 3.98
C ASP A 240 18.82 13.96 3.31
N ASP A 241 20.05 14.38 2.98
CA ASP A 241 20.35 15.71 2.44
C ASP A 241 19.75 16.88 3.25
N GLY A 242 19.54 16.67 4.57
CA GLY A 242 18.90 17.61 5.48
C GLY A 242 17.36 17.60 5.46
N TYR A 243 16.74 16.70 4.71
CA TYR A 243 15.28 16.55 4.65
C TYR A 243 14.76 15.53 5.67
N HIS A 244 13.56 15.78 6.15
CA HIS A 244 12.84 14.90 7.07
C HIS A 244 11.38 14.69 6.61
N GLY A 245 10.86 13.47 6.78
CA GLY A 245 9.48 13.13 6.47
C GLY A 245 9.22 12.95 4.98
N ARG A 246 7.99 13.18 4.61
CA ARG A 246 7.40 12.95 3.28
C ARG A 246 6.81 14.25 2.71
N GLY A 247 6.17 14.17 1.54
CA GLY A 247 5.61 15.35 0.88
C GLY A 247 6.60 16.11 0.00
N ILE A 248 7.77 15.54 -0.22
CA ILE A 248 8.89 16.12 -0.99
C ILE A 248 9.30 15.20 -2.14
N ALA A 249 9.78 15.78 -3.22
CA ALA A 249 10.30 15.05 -4.38
C ALA A 249 11.78 14.66 -4.16
N HIS A 250 12.04 13.82 -3.15
CA HIS A 250 13.37 13.35 -2.79
C HIS A 250 13.50 11.83 -3.06
N PRO A 251 14.67 11.30 -3.47
CA PRO A 251 14.84 9.85 -3.71
C PRO A 251 14.41 8.95 -2.56
N ALA A 252 14.66 9.34 -1.31
CA ALA A 252 14.23 8.60 -0.12
C ALA A 252 12.69 8.48 0.00
N VAL A 253 11.94 9.40 -0.63
CA VAL A 253 10.47 9.40 -0.63
C VAL A 253 9.91 8.79 -1.91
N MET A 254 10.55 9.06 -3.05
CA MET A 254 10.02 8.70 -4.37
C MET A 254 10.38 7.29 -4.83
N ASN A 255 11.49 6.73 -4.32
CA ASN A 255 11.93 5.40 -4.70
C ASN A 255 11.34 4.34 -3.75
N VAL A 256 10.57 3.42 -4.31
CA VAL A 256 9.80 2.43 -3.55
C VAL A 256 10.06 1.00 -4.03
N PRO A 257 9.98 0.00 -3.13
CA PRO A 257 10.01 -1.40 -3.52
C PRO A 257 8.71 -1.78 -4.22
N TYR A 258 8.83 -2.70 -5.19
CA TYR A 258 7.69 -3.29 -5.89
C TYR A 258 7.94 -4.77 -6.18
N ALA A 259 6.91 -5.59 -6.05
CA ALA A 259 6.90 -6.96 -6.55
C ALA A 259 5.48 -7.34 -7.00
N ALA A 260 5.40 -8.16 -8.05
CA ALA A 260 4.16 -8.79 -8.46
C ALA A 260 4.43 -10.25 -8.87
N LEU A 261 3.61 -11.16 -8.39
CA LEU A 261 3.74 -12.60 -8.62
C LEU A 261 2.37 -13.28 -8.60
N VAL A 262 2.29 -14.44 -9.27
CA VAL A 262 1.12 -15.32 -9.20
C VAL A 262 1.53 -16.59 -8.49
N ARG A 263 0.77 -16.98 -7.50
CA ARG A 263 0.96 -18.21 -6.74
C ARG A 263 -0.34 -18.99 -6.67
#